data_96e37cf4123201ff9ce66d35bea14fc4
#
_entry.id   96e37cf4123201ff9ce66d35bea14fc4
#
_cell.length_a   1.000
_cell.length_b   1.000
_cell.length_c   1.000
_cell.angle_alpha   90.00
_cell.angle_beta   90.00
_cell.angle_gamma   90.00
#
_symmetry.space_group_name_H-M   'P 1'
#
loop_
_entity.id
_entity.type
_entity.pdbx_description
1 polymer ?
#
loop_
_entity_poly.entity_id
_entity_poly.type
_entity_poly.pdbx_seq_one_letter_code
_entity_poly.pdbx_strand_id
1 'polypeptide(L)'
;MSPTQQYAIVTGNYWAFTVTDGALRMLVVLYFWQLGYSPLQIALLFLFYEFFGIVTNLVGGWLGARWGLNITMNIGLGLQILALMMLTVPPEWLGVVYVMIAQALSGIAKDLNKMSAKSSIKNLASDTSGQLYRWVTLLTGSKNALKGVGFFVGAVLLSAYGFAESMMIMSVMLAVALLVSIAFLDGSLGKAKNKSKFNEMLSKNPSLNWLSAARFFLFGARDVWFVVALPVFLVGVLKWEPTSVGAFMALWVIGYGIIQALTPKLTGLKSGANPTDKTARWLALVLAAVPFVMALTLDIEPQTVLIAGLVVFGVLFALNSAVHSYLIVSIANADGTSKDVGFYYMANAGGRLMGTVLSGYVYQVAGMEACL
;
A
#
# COMPACT_ATOMS: atom_id res chain seq x y z
N MET A 1 -27.37 -13.13 6.86
CA MET A 1 -26.42 -12.48 7.81
C MET A 1 -26.79 -11.03 8.01
N SER A 2 -26.52 -10.47 9.22
CA SER A 2 -26.68 -9.03 9.45
C SER A 2 -25.60 -8.21 8.72
N PRO A 3 -25.88 -6.92 8.38
CA PRO A 3 -24.88 -6.04 7.77
C PRO A 3 -23.55 -5.95 8.56
N THR A 4 -23.62 -5.96 9.90
CA THR A 4 -22.44 -5.95 10.77
C THR A 4 -21.61 -7.23 10.66
N GLN A 5 -22.24 -8.38 10.55
CA GLN A 5 -21.56 -9.67 10.34
C GLN A 5 -20.88 -9.71 8.95
N GLN A 6 -21.56 -9.24 7.92
CA GLN A 6 -20.95 -9.12 6.58
C GLN A 6 -19.76 -8.17 6.59
N TYR A 7 -19.90 -7.00 7.25
CA TYR A 7 -18.80 -6.06 7.43
C TYR A 7 -17.59 -6.69 8.14
N ALA A 8 -17.82 -7.48 9.20
CA ALA A 8 -16.75 -8.15 9.95
C ALA A 8 -15.99 -9.15 9.07
N ILE A 9 -16.68 -9.94 8.23
CA ILE A 9 -16.03 -10.89 7.33
C ILE A 9 -15.26 -10.16 6.21
N VAL A 10 -15.87 -9.16 5.56
CA VAL A 10 -15.20 -8.34 4.54
C VAL A 10 -13.94 -7.69 5.10
N THR A 11 -14.03 -7.13 6.30
CA THR A 11 -12.89 -6.50 6.97
C THR A 11 -11.82 -7.51 7.36
N GLY A 12 -12.21 -8.66 7.91
CA GLY A 12 -11.30 -9.76 8.26
C GLY A 12 -10.54 -10.30 7.03
N ASN A 13 -11.23 -10.53 5.92
CA ASN A 13 -10.61 -10.92 4.65
C ASN A 13 -9.60 -9.88 4.15
N TYR A 14 -9.97 -8.60 4.23
CA TYR A 14 -9.08 -7.52 3.83
C TYR A 14 -7.87 -7.38 4.76
N TRP A 15 -8.02 -7.66 6.04
CA TRP A 15 -6.94 -7.71 7.01
C TRP A 15 -5.98 -8.86 6.73
N ALA A 16 -6.50 -10.08 6.55
CA ALA A 16 -5.69 -11.24 6.19
C ALA A 16 -4.90 -10.98 4.90
N PHE A 17 -5.57 -10.44 3.87
CA PHE A 17 -4.89 -10.04 2.64
C PHE A 17 -3.79 -9.00 2.89
N THR A 18 -4.06 -7.98 3.68
CA THR A 18 -3.11 -6.88 3.95
C THR A 18 -1.85 -7.35 4.67
N VAL A 19 -2.01 -8.28 5.62
CA VAL A 19 -0.88 -8.89 6.34
C VAL A 19 -0.01 -9.70 5.36
N THR A 20 -0.62 -10.55 4.52
CA THR A 20 0.14 -11.35 3.54
C THR A 20 0.79 -10.49 2.46
N ASP A 21 0.14 -9.42 2.00
CA ASP A 21 0.73 -8.46 1.04
C ASP A 21 1.97 -7.76 1.63
N GLY A 22 1.89 -7.36 2.90
CA GLY A 22 3.04 -6.80 3.63
C GLY A 22 4.16 -7.82 3.82
N ALA A 23 3.82 -9.01 4.27
CA ALA A 23 4.78 -10.10 4.49
C ALA A 23 5.49 -10.50 3.19
N LEU A 24 4.74 -10.71 2.11
CA LEU A 24 5.30 -11.03 0.79
C LEU A 24 6.33 -9.99 0.34
N ARG A 25 6.03 -8.70 0.52
CA ARG A 25 6.97 -7.64 0.13
C ARG A 25 8.30 -7.74 0.87
N MET A 26 8.26 -7.97 2.19
CA MET A 26 9.47 -8.09 3.00
C MET A 26 10.24 -9.38 2.68
N LEU A 27 9.51 -10.50 2.55
CA LEU A 27 10.09 -11.80 2.16
C LEU A 27 10.84 -11.70 0.82
N VAL A 28 10.23 -11.09 -0.20
CA VAL A 28 10.86 -10.94 -1.52
C VAL A 28 12.13 -10.09 -1.43
N VAL A 29 12.08 -8.92 -0.77
CA VAL A 29 13.26 -8.05 -0.66
C VAL A 29 14.41 -8.74 0.07
N LEU A 30 14.13 -9.33 1.24
CA LEU A 30 15.18 -9.93 2.07
C LEU A 30 15.74 -11.22 1.46
N TYR A 31 14.87 -12.08 0.94
CA TYR A 31 15.29 -13.35 0.37
C TYR A 31 16.12 -13.17 -0.90
N PHE A 32 15.68 -12.34 -1.84
CA PHE A 32 16.44 -12.14 -3.08
C PHE A 32 17.73 -11.36 -2.84
N TRP A 33 17.79 -10.51 -1.80
CA TRP A 33 19.05 -9.96 -1.34
C TRP A 33 20.02 -11.05 -0.83
N GLN A 34 19.52 -12.01 -0.03
CA GLN A 34 20.33 -13.15 0.43
C GLN A 34 20.83 -14.03 -0.72
N LEU A 35 20.06 -14.15 -1.80
CA LEU A 35 20.47 -14.87 -3.03
C LEU A 35 21.50 -14.09 -3.87
N GLY A 36 21.91 -12.88 -3.47
CA GLY A 36 22.90 -12.07 -4.18
C GLY A 36 22.35 -11.25 -5.34
N TYR A 37 21.03 -11.05 -5.42
CA TYR A 37 20.43 -10.16 -6.43
C TYR A 37 20.83 -8.71 -6.18
N SER A 38 21.12 -7.98 -7.27
CA SER A 38 21.41 -6.55 -7.16
C SER A 38 20.16 -5.76 -6.73
N PRO A 39 20.34 -4.58 -6.11
CA PRO A 39 19.21 -3.73 -5.71
C PRO A 39 18.26 -3.41 -6.86
N LEU A 40 18.78 -3.18 -8.07
CA LEU A 40 17.95 -2.96 -9.26
C LEU A 40 17.14 -4.21 -9.63
N GLN A 41 17.73 -5.39 -9.61
CA GLN A 41 17.02 -6.63 -9.86
C GLN A 41 15.89 -6.85 -8.85
N ILE A 42 16.13 -6.58 -7.55
CA ILE A 42 15.09 -6.66 -6.50
C ILE A 42 13.97 -5.65 -6.78
N ALA A 43 14.30 -4.42 -7.18
CA ALA A 43 13.28 -3.42 -7.54
C ALA A 43 12.43 -3.87 -8.73
N LEU A 44 13.06 -4.48 -9.75
CA LEU A 44 12.36 -4.99 -10.94
C LEU A 44 11.37 -6.12 -10.60
N LEU A 45 11.60 -6.91 -9.54
CA LEU A 45 10.65 -7.93 -9.09
C LEU A 45 9.27 -7.34 -8.77
N PHE A 46 9.20 -6.06 -8.37
CA PHE A 46 7.95 -5.35 -8.07
C PHE A 46 7.39 -4.55 -9.24
N LEU A 47 8.06 -4.51 -10.39
CA LEU A 47 7.66 -3.67 -11.52
C LEU A 47 6.22 -3.98 -11.96
N PHE A 48 5.90 -5.25 -12.20
CA PHE A 48 4.56 -5.65 -12.62
C PHE A 48 3.52 -5.52 -11.50
N TYR A 49 3.91 -5.71 -10.24
CA TYR A 49 3.02 -5.47 -9.09
C TYR A 49 2.51 -4.02 -9.07
N GLU A 50 3.36 -3.05 -9.26
CA GLU A 50 2.96 -1.64 -9.26
C GLU A 50 2.30 -1.23 -10.59
N PHE A 51 2.78 -1.74 -11.74
CA PHE A 51 2.20 -1.47 -13.04
C PHE A 51 0.75 -1.97 -13.14
N PHE A 52 0.50 -3.23 -12.80
CA PHE A 52 -0.86 -3.76 -12.81
C PHE A 52 -1.74 -3.14 -11.73
N GLY A 53 -1.14 -2.62 -10.65
CA GLY A 53 -1.83 -1.77 -9.69
C GLY A 53 -2.42 -0.51 -10.32
N ILE A 54 -1.71 0.13 -11.26
CA ILE A 54 -2.24 1.29 -12.02
C ILE A 54 -3.48 0.88 -12.81
N VAL A 55 -3.35 -0.18 -13.60
CA VAL A 55 -4.44 -0.69 -14.45
C VAL A 55 -5.65 -1.12 -13.62
N THR A 56 -5.41 -1.88 -12.55
CA THR A 56 -6.50 -2.42 -11.70
C THR A 56 -7.21 -1.32 -10.90
N ASN A 57 -6.53 -0.24 -10.51
CA ASN A 57 -7.21 0.90 -9.89
C ASN A 57 -8.21 1.58 -10.84
N LEU A 58 -7.89 1.65 -12.15
CA LEU A 58 -8.81 2.16 -13.15
C LEU A 58 -10.00 1.20 -13.41
N VAL A 59 -9.73 -0.10 -13.51
CA VAL A 59 -10.70 -1.11 -13.95
C VAL A 59 -11.47 -1.75 -12.79
N GLY A 60 -10.86 -1.82 -11.60
CA GLY A 60 -11.41 -2.57 -10.46
C GLY A 60 -12.76 -2.06 -9.95
N GLY A 61 -13.00 -0.75 -9.99
CA GLY A 61 -14.31 -0.18 -9.66
C GLY A 61 -15.40 -0.61 -10.64
N TRP A 62 -15.08 -0.69 -11.92
CA TRP A 62 -15.98 -1.18 -12.97
C TRP A 62 -16.27 -2.68 -12.83
N LEU A 63 -15.24 -3.49 -12.53
CA LEU A 63 -15.39 -4.94 -12.30
C LEU A 63 -16.28 -5.21 -11.08
N GLY A 64 -16.06 -4.53 -9.97
CA GLY A 64 -16.86 -4.66 -8.75
C GLY A 64 -18.34 -4.32 -8.97
N ALA A 65 -18.62 -3.26 -9.74
CA ALA A 65 -19.96 -2.88 -10.11
C ALA A 65 -20.65 -3.90 -11.03
N ARG A 66 -19.88 -4.60 -11.87
CA ARG A 66 -20.40 -5.56 -12.85
C ARG A 66 -20.64 -6.96 -12.27
N TRP A 67 -19.71 -7.46 -11.49
CA TRP A 67 -19.71 -8.84 -10.97
C TRP A 67 -20.22 -8.94 -9.53
N GLY A 68 -20.17 -7.84 -8.78
CA GLY A 68 -20.41 -7.79 -7.34
C GLY A 68 -19.12 -7.73 -6.55
N LEU A 69 -19.18 -7.03 -5.41
CA LEU A 69 -17.99 -6.72 -4.63
C LEU A 69 -17.39 -7.97 -3.96
N ASN A 70 -18.23 -8.86 -3.43
CA ASN A 70 -17.77 -10.07 -2.77
C ASN A 70 -17.13 -11.06 -3.76
N ILE A 71 -17.70 -11.20 -4.98
CA ILE A 71 -17.10 -12.02 -6.04
C ILE A 71 -15.73 -11.44 -6.42
N THR A 72 -15.64 -10.12 -6.60
CA THR A 72 -14.38 -9.44 -6.94
C THR A 72 -13.33 -9.62 -5.84
N MET A 73 -13.72 -9.58 -4.55
CA MET A 73 -12.84 -9.86 -3.41
C MET A 73 -12.36 -11.32 -3.44
N ASN A 74 -13.24 -12.28 -3.68
CA ASN A 74 -12.88 -13.69 -3.74
C ASN A 74 -11.92 -14.01 -4.88
N ILE A 75 -12.11 -13.39 -6.05
CA ILE A 75 -11.16 -13.45 -7.17
C ILE A 75 -9.80 -12.89 -6.73
N GLY A 76 -9.77 -11.76 -6.04
CA GLY A 76 -8.55 -11.17 -5.50
C GLY A 76 -7.84 -12.09 -4.49
N LEU A 77 -8.57 -12.72 -3.56
CA LEU A 77 -7.99 -13.70 -2.63
C LEU A 77 -7.42 -14.92 -3.37
N GLY A 78 -8.15 -15.46 -4.34
CA GLY A 78 -7.68 -16.57 -5.18
C GLY A 78 -6.43 -16.24 -5.98
N LEU A 79 -6.36 -15.06 -6.59
CA LEU A 79 -5.17 -14.58 -7.30
C LEU A 79 -3.96 -14.42 -6.38
N GLN A 80 -4.16 -13.97 -5.14
CA GLN A 80 -3.07 -13.86 -4.16
C GLN A 80 -2.55 -15.24 -3.76
N ILE A 81 -3.44 -16.21 -3.51
CA ILE A 81 -3.06 -17.61 -3.23
C ILE A 81 -2.24 -18.17 -4.40
N LEU A 82 -2.72 -17.97 -5.64
CA LEU A 82 -1.99 -18.42 -6.83
C LEU A 82 -0.60 -17.77 -6.92
N ALA A 83 -0.51 -16.45 -6.69
CA ALA A 83 0.76 -15.73 -6.70
C ALA A 83 1.75 -16.27 -5.65
N LEU A 84 1.27 -16.55 -4.42
CA LEU A 84 2.10 -17.12 -3.37
C LEU A 84 2.56 -18.55 -3.73
N MET A 85 1.65 -19.39 -4.23
CA MET A 85 1.97 -20.76 -4.62
C MET A 85 2.96 -20.81 -5.80
N MET A 86 2.91 -19.88 -6.75
CA MET A 86 3.92 -19.75 -7.79
C MET A 86 5.32 -19.53 -7.20
N LEU A 87 5.44 -18.87 -6.06
CA LEU A 87 6.73 -18.59 -5.43
C LEU A 87 7.29 -19.73 -4.56
N THR A 88 6.60 -20.89 -4.48
CA THR A 88 7.08 -22.07 -3.74
C THR A 88 7.99 -22.98 -4.56
N VAL A 89 8.26 -22.65 -5.82
CA VAL A 89 9.14 -23.43 -6.70
C VAL A 89 10.60 -23.38 -6.23
N PRO A 90 11.45 -24.34 -6.65
CA PRO A 90 12.87 -24.32 -6.33
C PRO A 90 13.56 -23.00 -6.73
N PRO A 91 14.60 -22.58 -5.99
CA PRO A 91 15.29 -21.29 -6.22
C PRO A 91 15.78 -21.09 -7.65
N GLU A 92 16.16 -22.15 -8.34
CA GLU A 92 16.66 -22.12 -9.72
C GLU A 92 15.60 -21.61 -10.72
N TRP A 93 14.31 -21.71 -10.38
CA TRP A 93 13.19 -21.28 -11.22
C TRP A 93 12.73 -19.85 -10.87
N LEU A 94 13.19 -19.31 -9.73
CA LEU A 94 12.82 -17.98 -9.25
C LEU A 94 13.57 -16.86 -10.00
N GLY A 95 13.62 -16.94 -11.32
CA GLY A 95 14.18 -15.86 -12.14
C GLY A 95 13.35 -14.58 -12.06
N VAL A 96 13.98 -13.43 -12.40
CA VAL A 96 13.36 -12.09 -12.30
C VAL A 96 12.00 -12.05 -12.99
N VAL A 97 11.90 -12.52 -14.24
CA VAL A 97 10.64 -12.48 -15.02
C VAL A 97 9.56 -13.37 -14.38
N TYR A 98 9.92 -14.54 -13.88
CA TYR A 98 8.98 -15.44 -13.23
C TYR A 98 8.36 -14.79 -11.97
N VAL A 99 9.21 -14.22 -11.12
CA VAL A 99 8.76 -13.52 -9.91
C VAL A 99 7.96 -12.27 -10.26
N MET A 100 8.32 -11.53 -11.32
CA MET A 100 7.53 -10.40 -11.81
C MET A 100 6.11 -10.81 -12.21
N ILE A 101 5.92 -11.99 -12.82
CA ILE A 101 4.59 -12.51 -13.18
C ILE A 101 3.79 -12.85 -11.91
N ALA A 102 4.38 -13.53 -10.94
CA ALA A 102 3.73 -13.79 -9.65
C ALA A 102 3.35 -12.49 -8.94
N GLN A 103 4.23 -11.51 -8.94
CA GLN A 103 3.98 -10.17 -8.37
C GLN A 103 2.89 -9.39 -9.14
N ALA A 104 2.75 -9.60 -10.47
CA ALA A 104 1.64 -9.03 -11.23
C ALA A 104 0.28 -9.49 -10.69
N LEU A 105 0.13 -10.81 -10.46
CA LEU A 105 -1.09 -11.39 -9.88
C LEU A 105 -1.35 -10.82 -8.48
N SER A 106 -0.33 -10.70 -7.65
CA SER A 106 -0.42 -10.09 -6.31
C SER A 106 -0.84 -8.62 -6.38
N GLY A 107 -0.32 -7.83 -7.32
CA GLY A 107 -0.70 -6.43 -7.54
C GLY A 107 -2.17 -6.27 -7.93
N ILE A 108 -2.65 -7.10 -8.86
CA ILE A 108 -4.05 -7.17 -9.27
C ILE A 108 -4.92 -7.56 -8.05
N ALA A 109 -4.56 -8.63 -7.36
CA ALA A 109 -5.24 -9.13 -6.17
C ALA A 109 -5.42 -8.05 -5.10
N LYS A 110 -4.35 -7.29 -4.82
CA LYS A 110 -4.35 -6.18 -3.86
C LYS A 110 -5.41 -5.13 -4.18
N ASP A 111 -5.48 -4.70 -5.44
CA ASP A 111 -6.35 -3.60 -5.81
C ASP A 111 -7.81 -4.06 -5.94
N LEU A 112 -8.09 -5.31 -6.35
CA LEU A 112 -9.41 -5.91 -6.30
C LEU A 112 -9.92 -6.02 -4.86
N ASN A 113 -9.11 -6.52 -3.93
CA ASN A 113 -9.49 -6.60 -2.50
C ASN A 113 -9.72 -5.22 -1.90
N LYS A 114 -8.85 -4.24 -2.18
CA LYS A 114 -8.98 -2.87 -1.70
C LYS A 114 -10.28 -2.21 -2.18
N MET A 115 -10.58 -2.31 -3.47
CA MET A 115 -11.77 -1.70 -4.06
C MET A 115 -13.03 -2.36 -3.53
N SER A 116 -13.06 -3.69 -3.44
CA SER A 116 -14.19 -4.45 -2.92
C SER A 116 -14.46 -4.12 -1.46
N ALA A 117 -13.45 -4.16 -0.59
CA ALA A 117 -13.61 -3.87 0.83
C ALA A 117 -14.14 -2.45 1.08
N LYS A 118 -13.56 -1.43 0.42
CA LYS A 118 -14.00 -0.03 0.57
C LYS A 118 -15.41 0.21 0.06
N SER A 119 -15.75 -0.36 -1.08
CA SER A 119 -17.07 -0.19 -1.67
C SER A 119 -18.16 -0.96 -0.89
N SER A 120 -17.82 -2.13 -0.31
CA SER A 120 -18.74 -2.91 0.52
C SER A 120 -19.19 -2.14 1.76
N ILE A 121 -18.28 -1.38 2.41
CA ILE A 121 -18.65 -0.58 3.57
C ILE A 121 -19.77 0.41 3.23
N LYS A 122 -19.67 1.12 2.09
CA LYS A 122 -20.67 2.08 1.67
C LYS A 122 -22.05 1.44 1.48
N ASN A 123 -22.09 0.18 1.04
CA ASN A 123 -23.34 -0.56 0.83
C ASN A 123 -23.90 -1.22 2.10
N LEU A 124 -23.06 -1.48 3.09
CA LEU A 124 -23.44 -2.16 4.34
C LEU A 124 -23.75 -1.21 5.50
N ALA A 125 -23.14 -0.02 5.52
CA ALA A 125 -23.32 0.94 6.60
C ALA A 125 -24.63 1.73 6.42
N SER A 126 -25.37 1.92 7.51
CA SER A 126 -26.51 2.82 7.56
C SER A 126 -26.03 4.28 7.79
N ASP A 127 -26.66 5.24 7.11
CA ASP A 127 -26.28 6.67 7.20
C ASP A 127 -26.76 7.34 8.53
N THR A 128 -27.61 6.67 9.30
CA THR A 128 -28.37 7.27 10.40
C THR A 128 -27.61 7.42 11.73
N SER A 129 -26.39 6.90 11.86
CA SER A 129 -25.69 6.86 13.18
C SER A 129 -24.18 7.12 13.16
N GLY A 130 -23.64 7.70 12.08
CA GLY A 130 -22.19 7.85 11.91
C GLY A 130 -21.45 6.50 11.75
N GLN A 131 -22.18 5.42 11.49
CA GLN A 131 -21.65 4.07 11.33
C GLN A 131 -20.72 3.98 10.10
N LEU A 132 -21.10 4.61 8.99
CA LEU A 132 -20.28 4.68 7.77
C LEU A 132 -18.90 5.28 8.09
N TYR A 133 -18.88 6.41 8.80
CA TYR A 133 -17.61 7.07 9.18
C TYR A 133 -16.73 6.18 10.05
N ARG A 134 -17.31 5.54 11.07
CA ARG A 134 -16.58 4.61 11.95
C ARG A 134 -16.00 3.42 11.19
N TRP A 135 -16.78 2.81 10.30
CA TRP A 135 -16.34 1.62 9.55
C TRP A 135 -15.26 1.98 8.52
N VAL A 136 -15.41 3.10 7.80
CA VAL A 136 -14.37 3.59 6.88
C VAL A 136 -13.08 3.93 7.62
N THR A 137 -13.18 4.58 8.77
CA THR A 137 -12.00 4.95 9.58
C THR A 137 -11.31 3.70 10.12
N LEU A 138 -12.05 2.74 10.63
CA LEU A 138 -11.51 1.47 11.11
C LEU A 138 -10.79 0.71 9.98
N LEU A 139 -11.43 0.53 8.82
CA LEU A 139 -10.83 -0.17 7.69
C LEU A 139 -9.57 0.54 7.20
N THR A 140 -9.61 1.87 7.09
CA THR A 140 -8.48 2.64 6.54
C THR A 140 -7.34 2.75 7.54
N GLY A 141 -7.63 2.96 8.81
CA GLY A 141 -6.63 3.07 9.88
C GLY A 141 -5.95 1.74 10.17
N SER A 142 -6.70 0.65 10.26
CA SER A 142 -6.14 -0.68 10.50
C SER A 142 -5.28 -1.20 9.34
N LYS A 143 -5.57 -0.80 8.10
CA LYS A 143 -4.80 -1.23 6.92
C LYS A 143 -3.31 -0.93 7.04
N ASN A 144 -2.93 0.30 7.41
CA ASN A 144 -1.52 0.67 7.48
C ASN A 144 -0.81 -0.03 8.64
N ALA A 145 -1.46 -0.13 9.80
CA ALA A 145 -0.93 -0.86 10.93
C ALA A 145 -0.70 -2.35 10.58
N LEU A 146 -1.70 -3.01 9.96
CA LEU A 146 -1.59 -4.42 9.57
C LEU A 146 -0.58 -4.66 8.46
N LYS A 147 -0.35 -3.68 7.57
CA LYS A 147 0.74 -3.77 6.60
C LYS A 147 2.11 -3.76 7.30
N GLY A 148 2.26 -2.93 8.33
CA GLY A 148 3.45 -2.94 9.17
C GLY A 148 3.63 -4.27 9.90
N VAL A 149 2.56 -4.80 10.51
CA VAL A 149 2.56 -6.16 11.09
C VAL A 149 2.99 -7.20 10.06
N GLY A 150 2.49 -7.09 8.81
CA GLY A 150 2.90 -7.95 7.71
C GLY A 150 4.40 -7.91 7.44
N PHE A 151 5.03 -6.73 7.46
CA PHE A 151 6.50 -6.62 7.28
C PHE A 151 7.26 -7.41 8.35
N PHE A 152 6.87 -7.28 9.61
CA PHE A 152 7.46 -8.02 10.70
C PHE A 152 7.22 -9.53 10.56
N VAL A 153 5.97 -9.93 10.31
CA VAL A 153 5.59 -11.34 10.09
C VAL A 153 6.41 -11.95 8.94
N GLY A 154 6.57 -11.23 7.82
CA GLY A 154 7.38 -11.69 6.70
C GLY A 154 8.84 -11.94 7.05
N ALA A 155 9.46 -11.05 7.81
CA ALA A 155 10.84 -11.21 8.26
C ALA A 155 10.99 -12.38 9.26
N VAL A 156 10.05 -12.54 10.20
CA VAL A 156 10.01 -13.67 11.14
C VAL A 156 9.81 -15.00 10.41
N LEU A 157 8.86 -15.07 9.49
CA LEU A 157 8.61 -16.27 8.70
C LEU A 157 9.84 -16.68 7.89
N LEU A 158 10.52 -15.71 7.24
CA LEU A 158 11.75 -15.99 6.50
C LEU A 158 12.82 -16.60 7.41
N SER A 159 13.02 -16.05 8.59
CA SER A 159 14.04 -16.49 9.52
C SER A 159 13.72 -17.85 10.17
N ALA A 160 12.44 -18.15 10.40
CA ALA A 160 12.01 -19.34 11.11
C ALA A 160 11.78 -20.55 10.18
N TYR A 161 11.25 -20.32 8.98
CA TYR A 161 10.78 -21.38 8.09
C TYR A 161 11.40 -21.34 6.69
N GLY A 162 12.04 -20.22 6.31
CA GLY A 162 12.52 -20.04 4.95
C GLY A 162 11.46 -19.44 4.00
N PHE A 163 11.80 -19.32 2.71
CA PHE A 163 10.97 -18.59 1.73
C PHE A 163 9.75 -19.39 1.28
N ALA A 164 9.94 -20.62 0.79
CA ALA A 164 8.87 -21.43 0.21
C ALA A 164 7.80 -21.81 1.24
N GLU A 165 8.21 -22.23 2.43
CA GLU A 165 7.32 -22.59 3.54
C GLU A 165 6.52 -21.38 4.02
N SER A 166 7.12 -20.19 4.04
CA SER A 166 6.42 -18.94 4.34
C SER A 166 5.31 -18.65 3.33
N MET A 167 5.55 -18.89 2.03
CA MET A 167 4.52 -18.75 1.00
C MET A 167 3.38 -19.75 1.20
N MET A 168 3.67 -21.00 1.58
CA MET A 168 2.65 -22.01 1.89
C MET A 168 1.81 -21.63 3.10
N ILE A 169 2.44 -21.20 4.20
CA ILE A 169 1.73 -20.75 5.42
C ILE A 169 0.76 -19.62 5.10
N MET A 170 1.22 -18.61 4.37
CA MET A 170 0.38 -17.48 3.96
C MET A 170 -0.75 -17.89 3.02
N SER A 171 -0.49 -18.84 2.11
CA SER A 171 -1.50 -19.38 1.19
C SER A 171 -2.61 -20.11 1.93
N VAL A 172 -2.27 -20.93 2.94
CA VAL A 172 -3.26 -21.62 3.80
C VAL A 172 -4.11 -20.61 4.57
N MET A 173 -3.51 -19.57 5.14
CA MET A 173 -4.25 -18.53 5.85
C MET A 173 -5.26 -17.83 4.92
N LEU A 174 -4.87 -17.50 3.69
CA LEU A 174 -5.76 -16.88 2.72
C LEU A 174 -6.82 -17.86 2.18
N ALA A 175 -6.49 -19.15 2.04
CA ALA A 175 -7.47 -20.16 1.66
C ALA A 175 -8.60 -20.28 2.70
N VAL A 176 -8.27 -20.24 3.99
CA VAL A 176 -9.28 -20.21 5.07
C VAL A 176 -10.15 -18.95 4.94
N ALA A 177 -9.54 -17.77 4.74
CA ALA A 177 -10.28 -16.52 4.55
C ALA A 177 -11.21 -16.59 3.31
N LEU A 178 -10.73 -17.16 2.21
CA LEU A 178 -11.51 -17.35 0.98
C LEU A 178 -12.70 -18.31 1.20
N LEU A 179 -12.48 -19.44 1.88
CA LEU A 179 -13.55 -20.40 2.20
C LEU A 179 -14.63 -19.75 3.08
N VAL A 180 -14.24 -19.00 4.11
CA VAL A 180 -15.17 -18.25 4.97
C VAL A 180 -15.94 -17.22 4.12
N SER A 181 -15.26 -16.52 3.20
CA SER A 181 -15.89 -15.55 2.31
C SER A 181 -16.96 -16.22 1.40
N ILE A 182 -16.60 -17.31 0.76
CA ILE A 182 -17.53 -18.04 -0.15
C ILE A 182 -18.72 -18.61 0.62
N ALA A 183 -18.50 -19.13 1.83
CA ALA A 183 -19.56 -19.74 2.63
C ALA A 183 -20.56 -18.73 3.20
N PHE A 184 -20.12 -17.52 3.51
CA PHE A 184 -20.92 -16.59 4.31
C PHE A 184 -21.25 -15.25 3.63
N LEU A 185 -20.58 -14.84 2.56
CA LEU A 185 -20.86 -13.56 1.91
C LEU A 185 -21.77 -13.71 0.69
N ASP A 186 -22.74 -12.80 0.58
CA ASP A 186 -23.62 -12.75 -0.60
C ASP A 186 -22.88 -12.21 -1.83
N GLY A 187 -22.85 -12.96 -2.91
CA GLY A 187 -22.22 -12.60 -4.18
C GLY A 187 -22.87 -11.41 -4.90
N SER A 188 -24.09 -11.03 -4.56
CA SER A 188 -24.83 -9.94 -5.22
C SER A 188 -24.50 -8.55 -4.66
N LEU A 189 -23.81 -8.45 -3.53
CA LEU A 189 -23.52 -7.19 -2.86
C LEU A 189 -22.80 -6.20 -3.79
N GLY A 190 -23.32 -4.99 -3.90
CA GLY A 190 -22.70 -3.89 -4.66
C GLY A 190 -22.81 -4.01 -6.19
N LYS A 191 -23.59 -4.96 -6.71
CA LYS A 191 -23.85 -5.06 -8.15
C LYS A 191 -24.70 -3.89 -8.61
N ALA A 192 -24.15 -3.04 -9.49
CA ALA A 192 -24.82 -1.83 -9.96
C ALA A 192 -25.95 -2.14 -10.95
N LYS A 193 -27.06 -1.38 -10.83
CA LYS A 193 -28.18 -1.43 -11.80
C LYS A 193 -27.81 -0.76 -13.13
N ASN A 194 -27.06 0.33 -13.10
CA ASN A 194 -26.58 1.06 -14.28
C ASN A 194 -25.07 0.93 -14.44
N LYS A 195 -24.61 0.53 -15.63
CA LYS A 195 -23.18 0.29 -15.95
C LYS A 195 -22.51 1.60 -16.34
N SER A 196 -21.55 2.08 -15.55
CA SER A 196 -20.68 3.21 -15.91
C SER A 196 -19.91 2.95 -17.21
N LYS A 197 -19.80 3.95 -18.08
CA LYS A 197 -19.05 3.85 -19.34
C LYS A 197 -17.54 3.98 -19.09
N PHE A 198 -16.73 3.20 -19.80
CA PHE A 198 -15.28 3.17 -19.68
C PHE A 198 -14.61 4.50 -20.09
N ASN A 199 -15.17 5.23 -21.06
CA ASN A 199 -14.62 6.46 -21.61
C ASN A 199 -14.61 7.67 -20.66
N GLU A 200 -15.18 7.55 -19.46
CA GLU A 200 -15.32 8.67 -18.52
C GLU A 200 -14.30 8.64 -17.36
N MET A 201 -13.26 7.80 -17.43
CA MET A 201 -12.35 7.53 -16.30
C MET A 201 -11.26 8.60 -16.09
N LEU A 202 -10.95 9.42 -17.10
CA LEU A 202 -9.94 10.46 -16.99
C LEU A 202 -10.56 11.78 -16.49
N SER A 203 -9.93 12.41 -15.51
CA SER A 203 -10.38 13.68 -14.96
C SER A 203 -10.11 14.85 -15.90
N LYS A 204 -11.11 15.72 -16.06
CA LYS A 204 -11.00 17.00 -16.79
C LYS A 204 -10.82 18.21 -15.86
N ASN A 205 -10.80 18.00 -14.53
CA ASN A 205 -10.66 19.07 -13.54
C ASN A 205 -9.18 19.42 -13.32
N PRO A 206 -8.72 20.64 -13.64
CA PRO A 206 -7.32 21.04 -13.48
C PRO A 206 -6.81 20.93 -12.05
N SER A 207 -7.63 21.32 -11.04
CA SER A 207 -7.24 21.24 -9.63
C SER A 207 -7.02 19.80 -9.20
N LEU A 208 -7.85 18.87 -9.66
CA LEU A 208 -7.69 17.43 -9.42
C LEU A 208 -6.42 16.89 -10.10
N ASN A 209 -6.14 17.34 -11.33
CA ASN A 209 -4.96 16.91 -12.08
C ASN A 209 -3.67 17.35 -11.36
N TRP A 210 -3.61 18.59 -10.86
CA TRP A 210 -2.47 19.08 -10.08
C TRP A 210 -2.31 18.35 -8.74
N LEU A 211 -3.42 18.09 -8.04
CA LEU A 211 -3.39 17.32 -6.80
C LEU A 211 -2.91 15.87 -7.05
N SER A 212 -3.34 15.27 -8.17
CA SER A 212 -2.91 13.94 -8.57
C SER A 212 -1.43 13.90 -8.93
N ALA A 213 -0.92 14.90 -9.63
CA ALA A 213 0.50 15.05 -9.91
C ALA A 213 1.32 15.24 -8.64
N ALA A 214 0.87 16.09 -7.72
CA ALA A 214 1.52 16.25 -6.41
C ALA A 214 1.55 14.93 -5.62
N ARG A 215 0.47 14.14 -5.67
CA ARG A 215 0.42 12.81 -5.04
C ARG A 215 1.38 11.81 -5.69
N PHE A 216 1.51 11.84 -7.01
CA PHE A 216 2.48 11.02 -7.74
C PHE A 216 3.89 11.25 -7.20
N PHE A 217 4.34 12.51 -7.14
CA PHE A 217 5.68 12.84 -6.65
C PHE A 217 5.85 12.58 -5.15
N LEU A 218 4.86 12.89 -4.32
CA LEU A 218 4.92 12.68 -2.87
C LEU A 218 5.16 11.20 -2.53
N PHE A 219 4.49 10.28 -3.19
CA PHE A 219 4.65 8.86 -2.95
C PHE A 219 5.84 8.27 -3.71
N GLY A 220 6.14 8.78 -4.89
CA GLY A 220 7.34 8.42 -5.65
C GLY A 220 8.60 8.73 -4.85
N ALA A 221 8.76 9.96 -4.36
CA ALA A 221 9.90 10.39 -3.58
C ALA A 221 10.13 9.53 -2.31
N ARG A 222 9.05 9.18 -1.58
CA ARG A 222 9.17 8.25 -0.47
C ARG A 222 9.67 6.87 -0.93
N ASP A 223 9.11 6.33 -2.00
CA ASP A 223 9.40 4.96 -2.41
C ASP A 223 10.81 4.81 -3.01
N VAL A 224 11.46 5.91 -3.44
CA VAL A 224 12.86 5.90 -3.89
C VAL A 224 13.81 5.38 -2.79
N TRP A 225 13.64 5.74 -1.55
CA TRP A 225 14.50 5.27 -0.46
C TRP A 225 13.87 4.13 0.37
N PHE A 226 12.53 4.03 0.43
CA PHE A 226 11.83 3.15 1.38
C PHE A 226 11.71 1.70 0.94
N VAL A 227 11.44 1.45 -0.36
CA VAL A 227 10.94 0.12 -0.80
C VAL A 227 12.05 -0.92 -0.89
N VAL A 228 13.19 -0.56 -1.47
CA VAL A 228 14.34 -1.46 -1.69
C VAL A 228 15.59 -0.92 -1.00
N ALA A 229 15.92 0.36 -1.21
CA ALA A 229 17.15 0.95 -0.69
C ALA A 229 17.26 0.80 0.83
N LEU A 230 16.23 1.19 1.59
CA LEU A 230 16.28 1.14 3.06
C LEU A 230 16.49 -0.27 3.61
N PRO A 231 15.66 -1.29 3.31
CA PRO A 231 15.90 -2.63 3.86
C PRO A 231 17.24 -3.23 3.41
N VAL A 232 17.67 -2.98 2.16
CA VAL A 232 18.98 -3.44 1.67
C VAL A 232 20.14 -2.74 2.40
N PHE A 233 20.03 -1.43 2.65
CA PHE A 233 21.03 -0.67 3.41
C PHE A 233 21.12 -1.17 4.87
N LEU A 234 20.00 -1.41 5.53
CA LEU A 234 19.96 -1.90 6.90
C LEU A 234 20.64 -3.28 7.03
N VAL A 235 20.38 -4.21 6.11
CA VAL A 235 21.00 -5.55 6.11
C VAL A 235 22.43 -5.50 5.58
N GLY A 236 22.65 -4.84 4.44
CA GLY A 236 23.90 -4.88 3.70
C GLY A 236 25.01 -4.04 4.33
N VAL A 237 24.69 -2.82 4.78
CA VAL A 237 25.65 -1.84 5.34
C VAL A 237 25.64 -1.87 6.86
N LEU A 238 24.46 -1.72 7.49
CA LEU A 238 24.36 -1.68 8.95
C LEU A 238 24.38 -3.07 9.60
N LYS A 239 24.34 -4.15 8.80
CA LYS A 239 24.41 -5.53 9.27
C LYS A 239 23.29 -5.93 10.25
N TRP A 240 22.11 -5.32 10.07
CA TRP A 240 20.98 -5.70 10.89
C TRP A 240 20.44 -7.08 10.50
N GLU A 241 19.98 -7.82 11.50
CA GLU A 241 19.26 -9.08 11.28
C GLU A 241 17.93 -8.82 10.55
N PRO A 242 17.47 -9.73 9.66
CA PRO A 242 16.21 -9.59 8.93
C PRO A 242 14.99 -9.29 9.82
N THR A 243 14.93 -9.92 11.00
CA THR A 243 13.86 -9.69 11.99
C THR A 243 13.87 -8.27 12.54
N SER A 244 15.06 -7.70 12.79
CA SER A 244 15.24 -6.31 13.26
C SER A 244 14.82 -5.32 12.18
N VAL A 245 15.15 -5.59 10.90
CA VAL A 245 14.69 -4.79 9.77
C VAL A 245 13.17 -4.82 9.67
N GLY A 246 12.58 -6.01 9.73
CA GLY A 246 11.12 -6.19 9.72
C GLY A 246 10.43 -5.46 10.86
N ALA A 247 10.97 -5.55 12.09
CA ALA A 247 10.45 -4.85 13.27
C ALA A 247 10.52 -3.32 13.11
N PHE A 248 11.65 -2.79 12.65
CA PHE A 248 11.82 -1.36 12.41
C PHE A 248 10.85 -0.82 11.36
N MET A 249 10.77 -1.49 10.20
CA MET A 249 9.85 -1.13 9.14
C MET A 249 8.38 -1.22 9.60
N ALA A 250 8.04 -2.23 10.40
CA ALA A 250 6.71 -2.40 10.97
C ALA A 250 6.36 -1.24 11.91
N LEU A 251 7.23 -0.94 12.87
CA LEU A 251 7.02 0.15 13.83
C LEU A 251 6.90 1.50 13.13
N TRP A 252 7.69 1.74 12.09
CA TRP A 252 7.61 2.96 11.31
C TRP A 252 6.25 3.10 10.59
N VAL A 253 5.77 2.03 9.93
CA VAL A 253 4.47 2.05 9.23
C VAL A 253 3.29 2.12 10.20
N ILE A 254 3.39 1.46 11.36
CA ILE A 254 2.38 1.55 12.42
C ILE A 254 2.32 2.97 12.98
N GLY A 255 3.48 3.55 13.33
CA GLY A 255 3.59 4.93 13.80
C GLY A 255 3.04 5.93 12.79
N TYR A 256 3.40 5.78 11.51
CA TYR A 256 2.83 6.54 10.41
C TYR A 256 1.29 6.46 10.39
N GLY A 257 0.72 5.27 10.52
CA GLY A 257 -0.73 5.05 10.55
C GLY A 257 -1.40 5.75 11.74
N ILE A 258 -0.79 5.71 12.92
CA ILE A 258 -1.27 6.39 14.12
C ILE A 258 -1.27 7.91 13.93
N ILE A 259 -0.17 8.49 13.49
CA ILE A 259 -0.07 9.94 13.22
C ILE A 259 -1.09 10.36 12.16
N GLN A 260 -1.26 9.57 11.10
CA GLN A 260 -2.25 9.84 10.07
C GLN A 260 -3.68 9.86 10.62
N ALA A 261 -4.02 8.95 11.52
CA ALA A 261 -5.32 8.92 12.20
C ALA A 261 -5.53 10.13 13.14
N LEU A 262 -4.45 10.62 13.75
CA LEU A 262 -4.46 11.78 14.64
C LEU A 262 -4.38 13.12 13.91
N THR A 263 -4.09 13.14 12.61
CA THR A 263 -3.92 14.37 11.81
C THR A 263 -5.08 15.37 11.97
N PRO A 264 -6.37 14.98 11.97
CA PRO A 264 -7.46 15.93 12.18
C PRO A 264 -7.37 16.68 13.52
N LYS A 265 -6.79 16.04 14.55
CA LYS A 265 -6.58 16.67 15.86
C LYS A 265 -5.34 17.58 15.85
N LEU A 266 -4.30 17.22 15.12
CA LEU A 266 -3.00 17.92 15.08
C LEU A 266 -3.04 19.15 14.16
N THR A 267 -3.81 19.11 13.07
CA THR A 267 -3.92 20.21 12.09
C THR A 267 -4.99 21.24 12.42
N GLY A 268 -5.60 21.19 13.61
CA GLY A 268 -6.55 22.21 14.07
C GLY A 268 -7.95 22.10 13.45
N LEU A 269 -8.31 20.98 12.81
CA LEU A 269 -9.64 20.75 12.26
C LEU A 269 -10.77 20.81 13.32
N LYS A 270 -10.44 20.76 14.61
CA LYS A 270 -11.37 21.02 15.72
C LYS A 270 -11.87 22.47 15.76
N SER A 271 -11.16 23.41 15.18
CA SER A 271 -11.53 24.84 15.15
C SER A 271 -12.36 25.26 13.92
N GLY A 272 -12.82 24.30 13.12
CA GLY A 272 -13.57 24.57 11.88
C GLY A 272 -12.73 25.05 10.70
N ALA A 273 -11.40 25.11 10.83
CA ALA A 273 -10.50 25.43 9.74
C ALA A 273 -10.15 24.17 8.97
N ASN A 274 -10.57 24.08 7.71
CA ASN A 274 -10.22 22.97 6.82
C ASN A 274 -8.81 23.18 6.26
N PRO A 275 -7.98 22.09 6.11
CA PRO A 275 -6.70 22.20 5.46
C PRO A 275 -6.87 22.62 4.00
N THR A 276 -5.94 23.44 3.54
CA THR A 276 -5.95 24.01 2.18
C THR A 276 -4.75 23.49 1.37
N ASP A 277 -4.69 23.86 0.10
CA ASP A 277 -3.53 23.65 -0.76
C ASP A 277 -2.24 24.29 -0.19
N LYS A 278 -2.35 25.44 0.50
CA LYS A 278 -1.22 26.08 1.21
C LYS A 278 -0.67 25.16 2.31
N THR A 279 -1.54 24.51 3.07
CA THR A 279 -1.14 23.53 4.11
C THR A 279 -0.36 22.37 3.49
N ALA A 280 -0.84 21.81 2.37
CA ALA A 280 -0.16 20.74 1.67
C ALA A 280 1.21 21.15 1.15
N ARG A 281 1.32 22.37 0.58
CA ARG A 281 2.61 22.91 0.06
C ARG A 281 3.62 23.14 1.18
N TRP A 282 3.24 23.76 2.29
CA TRP A 282 4.13 23.95 3.43
C TRP A 282 4.63 22.63 4.00
N LEU A 283 3.74 21.67 4.21
CA LEU A 283 4.12 20.34 4.66
C LEU A 283 5.06 19.65 3.67
N ALA A 284 4.87 19.82 2.36
CA ALA A 284 5.76 19.27 1.34
C ALA A 284 7.16 19.90 1.37
N LEU A 285 7.26 21.24 1.54
CA LEU A 285 8.54 21.93 1.66
C LEU A 285 9.34 21.48 2.90
N VAL A 286 8.67 21.43 4.06
CA VAL A 286 9.33 20.96 5.30
C VAL A 286 9.71 19.49 5.18
N LEU A 287 8.84 18.67 4.57
CA LEU A 287 9.11 17.26 4.32
C LEU A 287 10.35 17.05 3.43
N ALA A 288 10.52 17.85 2.37
CA ALA A 288 11.65 17.75 1.46
C ALA A 288 12.99 18.10 2.13
N ALA A 289 12.98 18.98 3.13
CA ALA A 289 14.19 19.34 3.87
C ALA A 289 14.74 18.16 4.71
N VAL A 290 13.88 17.24 5.16
CA VAL A 290 14.31 16.14 6.05
C VAL A 290 15.25 15.16 5.34
N PRO A 291 14.92 14.54 4.21
CA PRO A 291 15.83 13.63 3.53
C PRO A 291 17.09 14.35 3.03
N PHE A 292 16.98 15.62 2.63
CA PHE A 292 18.14 16.42 2.26
C PHE A 292 19.14 16.57 3.42
N VAL A 293 18.66 16.88 4.63
CA VAL A 293 19.53 16.94 5.83
C VAL A 293 20.08 15.55 6.16
N MET A 294 19.26 14.50 6.06
CA MET A 294 19.72 13.12 6.27
C MET A 294 20.85 12.75 5.30
N ALA A 295 20.71 13.05 4.01
CA ALA A 295 21.74 12.76 3.02
C ALA A 295 23.07 13.46 3.32
N LEU A 296 23.04 14.72 3.78
CA LEU A 296 24.24 15.48 4.12
C LEU A 296 24.94 15.01 5.41
N THR A 297 24.23 14.28 6.27
CA THR A 297 24.76 13.88 7.60
C THR A 297 24.89 12.38 7.76
N LEU A 298 24.50 11.59 6.74
CA LEU A 298 24.44 10.13 6.83
C LEU A 298 25.78 9.48 7.15
N ASP A 299 26.88 10.03 6.62
CA ASP A 299 28.26 9.53 6.87
C ASP A 299 28.76 9.71 8.31
N ILE A 300 28.15 10.62 9.08
CA ILE A 300 28.60 10.93 10.45
C ILE A 300 28.21 9.79 11.39
N GLU A 301 26.94 9.45 11.41
CA GLU A 301 26.33 8.41 12.26
C GLU A 301 25.15 7.77 11.53
N PRO A 302 25.40 6.84 10.58
CA PRO A 302 24.38 6.36 9.64
C PRO A 302 23.12 5.82 10.33
N GLN A 303 23.29 5.04 11.40
CA GLN A 303 22.17 4.44 12.12
C GLN A 303 21.31 5.50 12.83
N THR A 304 21.94 6.41 13.55
CA THR A 304 21.23 7.46 14.32
C THR A 304 20.53 8.43 13.37
N VAL A 305 21.21 8.87 12.32
CA VAL A 305 20.65 9.79 11.31
C VAL A 305 19.43 9.17 10.61
N LEU A 306 19.54 7.89 10.20
CA LEU A 306 18.43 7.18 9.58
C LEU A 306 17.25 7.06 10.53
N ILE A 307 17.43 6.54 11.74
CA ILE A 307 16.32 6.32 12.68
C ILE A 307 15.63 7.64 13.02
N ALA A 308 16.40 8.66 13.44
CA ALA A 308 15.85 9.95 13.82
C ALA A 308 15.18 10.66 12.63
N GLY A 309 15.86 10.70 11.48
CA GLY A 309 15.35 11.33 10.26
C GLY A 309 14.09 10.65 9.75
N LEU A 310 14.02 9.31 9.75
CA LEU A 310 12.84 8.56 9.34
C LEU A 310 11.65 8.75 10.28
N VAL A 311 11.86 8.94 11.58
CA VAL A 311 10.78 9.28 12.52
C VAL A 311 10.20 10.65 12.17
N VAL A 312 11.04 11.68 11.99
CA VAL A 312 10.60 13.03 11.60
C VAL A 312 9.91 13.01 10.24
N PHE A 313 10.52 12.34 9.25
CA PHE A 313 9.93 12.15 7.93
C PHE A 313 8.55 11.47 8.02
N GLY A 314 8.43 10.41 8.81
CA GLY A 314 7.20 9.66 8.99
C GLY A 314 6.05 10.52 9.52
N VAL A 315 6.33 11.39 10.50
CA VAL A 315 5.33 12.35 11.03
C VAL A 315 4.88 13.32 9.95
N LEU A 316 5.82 14.01 9.29
CA LEU A 316 5.51 15.02 8.27
C LEU A 316 4.80 14.40 7.05
N PHE A 317 5.25 13.23 6.62
CA PHE A 317 4.63 12.48 5.52
C PHE A 317 3.21 12.02 5.87
N ALA A 318 2.98 11.57 7.11
CA ALA A 318 1.64 11.20 7.58
C ALA A 318 0.67 12.38 7.52
N LEU A 319 1.09 13.54 8.06
CA LEU A 319 0.30 14.78 8.02
C LEU A 319 -0.02 15.20 6.59
N ASN A 320 1.00 15.25 5.71
CA ASN A 320 0.80 15.67 4.32
C ASN A 320 -0.10 14.69 3.54
N SER A 321 0.11 13.39 3.73
CA SER A 321 -0.73 12.37 3.10
C SER A 321 -2.18 12.42 3.55
N ALA A 322 -2.46 12.77 4.81
CA ALA A 322 -3.81 12.96 5.33
C ALA A 322 -4.47 14.21 4.72
N VAL A 323 -3.74 15.32 4.64
CA VAL A 323 -4.21 16.55 3.97
C VAL A 323 -4.56 16.27 2.51
N HIS A 324 -3.71 15.60 1.76
CA HIS A 324 -3.99 15.19 0.38
C HIS A 324 -5.25 14.31 0.28
N SER A 325 -5.46 13.40 1.24
CA SER A 325 -6.64 12.54 1.25
C SER A 325 -7.93 13.31 1.54
N TYR A 326 -7.85 14.38 2.31
CA TYR A 326 -8.98 15.31 2.49
C TYR A 326 -9.24 16.14 1.22
N LEU A 327 -8.19 16.73 0.63
CA LEU A 327 -8.32 17.61 -0.53
C LEU A 327 -8.94 16.90 -1.73
N ILE A 328 -8.58 15.63 -2.00
CA ILE A 328 -9.18 14.85 -3.10
C ILE A 328 -10.70 14.72 -2.93
N VAL A 329 -11.17 14.44 -1.72
CA VAL A 329 -12.62 14.30 -1.47
C VAL A 329 -13.32 15.64 -1.57
N SER A 330 -12.69 16.74 -1.12
CA SER A 330 -13.26 18.09 -1.17
C SER A 330 -13.34 18.65 -2.60
N ILE A 331 -12.42 18.29 -3.49
CA ILE A 331 -12.35 18.77 -4.87
C ILE A 331 -13.18 17.90 -5.83
N ALA A 332 -13.39 16.62 -5.51
CA ALA A 332 -14.11 15.68 -6.35
C ALA A 332 -15.58 16.09 -6.56
N ASN A 333 -16.05 15.94 -7.80
CA ASN A 333 -17.45 16.21 -8.14
C ASN A 333 -18.40 15.23 -7.47
N ALA A 334 -19.53 15.71 -6.95
CA ALA A 334 -20.53 14.88 -6.28
C ALA A 334 -21.01 13.71 -7.14
N ASP A 335 -21.28 13.94 -8.42
CA ASP A 335 -21.77 12.94 -9.39
C ASP A 335 -20.66 12.04 -9.98
N GLY A 336 -19.39 12.30 -9.67
CA GLY A 336 -18.24 11.59 -10.26
C GLY A 336 -17.16 11.25 -9.25
N THR A 337 -17.43 11.28 -7.96
CA THR A 337 -16.46 11.12 -6.87
C THR A 337 -15.57 9.87 -7.05
N SER A 338 -16.15 8.73 -7.42
CA SER A 338 -15.41 7.48 -7.61
C SER A 338 -14.40 7.54 -8.77
N LYS A 339 -14.72 8.28 -9.84
CA LYS A 339 -13.85 8.47 -11.00
C LYS A 339 -12.66 9.37 -10.63
N ASP A 340 -12.94 10.49 -9.99
CA ASP A 340 -11.94 11.46 -9.56
C ASP A 340 -10.96 10.83 -8.55
N VAL A 341 -11.50 10.10 -7.58
CA VAL A 341 -10.70 9.34 -6.61
C VAL A 341 -9.90 8.22 -7.29
N GLY A 342 -10.48 7.52 -8.27
CA GLY A 342 -9.80 6.49 -9.07
C GLY A 342 -8.60 7.05 -9.84
N PHE A 343 -8.79 8.17 -10.54
CA PHE A 343 -7.71 8.86 -11.25
C PHE A 343 -6.57 9.31 -10.31
N TYR A 344 -6.91 9.87 -9.16
CA TYR A 344 -5.96 10.25 -8.13
C TYR A 344 -5.15 9.04 -7.60
N TYR A 345 -5.79 7.91 -7.36
CA TYR A 345 -5.09 6.70 -6.90
C TYR A 345 -4.28 6.02 -8.01
N MET A 346 -4.68 6.18 -9.28
CA MET A 346 -3.85 5.79 -10.42
C MET A 346 -2.53 6.55 -10.43
N ALA A 347 -2.58 7.89 -10.28
CA ALA A 347 -1.39 8.71 -10.19
C ALA A 347 -0.51 8.32 -8.99
N ASN A 348 -1.11 8.03 -7.83
CA ASN A 348 -0.39 7.51 -6.67
C ASN A 348 0.33 6.18 -6.97
N ALA A 349 -0.31 5.27 -7.70
CA ALA A 349 0.28 3.99 -8.08
C ALA A 349 1.43 4.18 -9.10
N GLY A 350 1.26 5.13 -10.04
CA GLY A 350 2.32 5.50 -10.98
C GLY A 350 3.55 6.08 -10.29
N GLY A 351 3.36 6.97 -9.32
CA GLY A 351 4.46 7.50 -8.50
C GLY A 351 5.20 6.41 -7.73
N ARG A 352 4.48 5.46 -7.18
CA ARG A 352 5.06 4.31 -6.48
C ARG A 352 5.83 3.38 -7.41
N LEU A 353 5.33 3.14 -8.62
CA LEU A 353 6.05 2.38 -9.65
C LEU A 353 7.39 3.04 -9.97
N MET A 354 7.38 4.34 -10.27
CA MET A 354 8.59 5.11 -10.54
C MET A 354 9.54 5.06 -9.33
N GLY A 355 9.05 5.34 -8.12
CA GLY A 355 9.85 5.33 -6.91
C GLY A 355 10.47 3.96 -6.62
N THR A 356 9.74 2.86 -6.82
CA THR A 356 10.26 1.50 -6.61
C THR A 356 11.41 1.17 -7.57
N VAL A 357 11.27 1.49 -8.86
CA VAL A 357 12.34 1.27 -9.86
C VAL A 357 13.55 2.14 -9.54
N LEU A 358 13.33 3.42 -9.26
CA LEU A 358 14.40 4.34 -8.87
C LEU A 358 15.09 3.92 -7.58
N SER A 359 14.35 3.33 -6.62
CA SER A 359 14.92 2.80 -5.38
C SER A 359 16.06 1.81 -5.64
N GLY A 360 15.82 0.84 -6.51
CA GLY A 360 16.86 -0.13 -6.87
C GLY A 360 17.98 0.47 -7.70
N TYR A 361 17.65 1.25 -8.72
CA TYR A 361 18.62 1.83 -9.63
C TYR A 361 19.54 2.85 -8.95
N VAL A 362 18.97 3.85 -8.28
CA VAL A 362 19.75 4.92 -7.63
C VAL A 362 20.59 4.35 -6.50
N TYR A 363 20.02 3.44 -5.69
CA TYR A 363 20.79 2.81 -4.62
C TYR A 363 21.99 2.01 -5.17
N GLN A 364 21.82 1.28 -6.27
CA GLN A 364 22.89 0.50 -6.90
C GLN A 364 24.02 1.37 -7.44
N VAL A 365 23.69 2.54 -8.01
CA VAL A 365 24.66 3.41 -8.70
C VAL A 365 25.31 4.42 -7.75
N ALA A 366 24.55 4.96 -6.79
CA ALA A 366 24.95 6.12 -6.02
C ALA A 366 24.68 6.01 -4.49
N GLY A 367 24.20 4.83 -4.01
CA GLY A 367 24.03 4.59 -2.58
C GLY A 367 22.76 5.19 -1.97
N MET A 368 22.72 5.18 -0.62
CA MET A 368 21.56 5.61 0.16
C MET A 368 21.38 7.13 0.16
N GLU A 369 22.47 7.88 0.19
CA GLU A 369 22.50 9.35 0.17
C GLU A 369 21.77 9.90 -1.06
N ALA A 370 22.02 9.28 -2.22
CA ALA A 370 21.37 9.68 -3.48
C ALA A 370 19.90 9.29 -3.55
N CYS A 371 19.47 8.31 -2.76
CA CYS A 371 18.05 7.93 -2.64
C CYS A 371 17.28 8.90 -1.76
N LEU A 372 17.93 9.52 -0.77
CA LEU A 372 17.35 10.49 0.15
C LEU A 372 17.24 11.87 -0.50
#